data_5dcfa1ffd64d788ef26c3eef689b2aca
#
_entry.id   5dcfa1ffd64d788ef26c3eef689b2aca
#
_cell.length_a   1.000
_cell.length_b   1.000
_cell.length_c   1.000
_cell.angle_alpha   90.00
_cell.angle_beta   90.00
_cell.angle_gamma   90.00
#
_symmetry.space_group_name_H-M   'P 1'
#
loop_
_entity.id
_entity.type
_entity.pdbx_description
1 polymer ?
#
loop_
_entity_poly.entity_id
_entity_poly.type
_entity_poly.pdbx_seq_one_letter_code
_entity_poly.pdbx_strand_id
1 'polypeptide(L)'
;MSAPALVALAPGGRDPEAVATITALVAEVRALRPDLRVEVAFLERARPSFDTVVDRLARAGHDEVVVVPLLLTNEGSASGDVLSAVRAAGERHPGLRISASEVLGVSPSFLGVLDERLRDALRVHRVRELDALVLAGEGSGDALANQTVARLARMWGARHHLPVTAAYATTAPPATGEAVRAFRGEGRRHIAVGSLFLAPGALTSRATELALEAGAVAISEPLGAHPEVARGVLARYAVGAVELVPV
;
A
#
# COMPACT_ATOMS: atom_id res chain seq x y z
N MET A 1 -6.07 14.34 28.10
CA MET A 1 -6.38 14.42 26.65
C MET A 1 -6.31 13.00 26.10
N SER A 2 -7.34 12.53 25.42
CA SER A 2 -7.29 11.22 24.72
C SER A 2 -6.43 11.36 23.47
N ALA A 3 -5.80 10.26 23.04
CA ALA A 3 -5.06 10.26 21.79
C ALA A 3 -5.99 10.56 20.60
N PRO A 4 -5.54 11.30 19.56
CA PRO A 4 -6.31 11.52 18.34
C PRO A 4 -6.83 10.21 17.75
N ALA A 5 -8.06 10.18 17.22
CA ALA A 5 -8.55 8.99 16.53
C ALA A 5 -7.79 8.79 15.20
N LEU A 6 -7.45 7.55 14.84
CA LEU A 6 -6.84 7.21 13.58
C LEU A 6 -7.92 6.83 12.56
N VAL A 7 -7.92 7.47 11.40
CA VAL A 7 -8.71 7.06 10.23
C VAL A 7 -7.76 6.57 9.14
N ALA A 8 -7.73 5.26 8.91
CA ALA A 8 -7.01 4.66 7.81
C ALA A 8 -7.87 4.80 6.55
N LEU A 9 -7.45 5.68 5.64
CA LEU A 9 -8.23 6.09 4.46
C LEU A 9 -7.69 5.46 3.19
N ALA A 10 -8.47 4.59 2.58
CA ALA A 10 -8.16 3.99 1.29
C ALA A 10 -8.92 4.69 0.14
N PRO A 11 -8.41 4.65 -1.10
CA PRO A 11 -9.14 5.20 -2.25
C PRO A 11 -10.53 4.58 -2.40
N GLY A 12 -10.67 3.30 -2.10
CA GLY A 12 -11.90 2.56 -2.31
C GLY A 12 -11.98 1.95 -3.70
N GLY A 13 -13.11 1.35 -4.00
CA GLY A 13 -13.35 0.69 -5.27
C GLY A 13 -14.58 -0.21 -5.22
N ARG A 14 -14.80 -0.96 -6.31
CA ARG A 14 -15.90 -1.94 -6.40
C ARG A 14 -15.46 -3.36 -6.04
N ASP A 15 -14.17 -3.59 -5.87
CA ASP A 15 -13.61 -4.90 -5.59
C ASP A 15 -13.82 -5.28 -4.12
N PRO A 16 -14.66 -6.28 -3.81
CA PRO A 16 -14.91 -6.69 -2.43
C PRO A 16 -13.66 -7.27 -1.74
N GLU A 17 -12.76 -7.89 -2.50
CA GLU A 17 -11.53 -8.47 -1.97
C GLU A 17 -10.55 -7.39 -1.52
N ALA A 18 -10.44 -6.31 -2.30
CA ALA A 18 -9.68 -5.12 -1.90
C ALA A 18 -10.22 -4.52 -0.59
N VAL A 19 -11.54 -4.36 -0.50
CA VAL A 19 -12.20 -3.83 0.71
C VAL A 19 -11.96 -4.75 1.91
N ALA A 20 -12.09 -6.06 1.73
CA ALA A 20 -11.82 -7.04 2.78
C ALA A 20 -10.37 -6.99 3.26
N THR A 21 -9.41 -6.92 2.33
CA THR A 21 -7.98 -6.82 2.62
C THR A 21 -7.65 -5.56 3.43
N ILE A 22 -8.16 -4.40 3.02
CA ILE A 22 -7.96 -3.13 3.75
C ILE A 22 -8.62 -3.20 5.14
N THR A 23 -9.81 -3.77 5.24
CA THR A 23 -10.51 -3.94 6.53
C THR A 23 -9.72 -4.86 7.46
N ALA A 24 -9.15 -5.94 6.95
CA ALA A 24 -8.28 -6.84 7.69
C ALA A 24 -6.98 -6.14 8.15
N LEU A 25 -6.37 -5.31 7.29
CA LEU A 25 -5.20 -4.50 7.68
C LEU A 25 -5.53 -3.57 8.85
N VAL A 26 -6.68 -2.93 8.84
CA VAL A 26 -7.11 -2.06 9.95
C VAL A 26 -7.39 -2.88 11.22
N ALA A 27 -7.82 -4.13 11.10
CA ALA A 27 -7.93 -5.01 12.25
C ALA A 27 -6.55 -5.33 12.86
N GLU A 28 -5.51 -5.52 12.05
CA GLU A 28 -4.12 -5.65 12.53
C GLU A 28 -3.64 -4.39 13.26
N VAL A 29 -3.97 -3.19 12.73
CA VAL A 29 -3.65 -1.92 13.42
C VAL A 29 -4.31 -1.85 14.79
N ARG A 30 -5.60 -2.25 14.90
CA ARG A 30 -6.32 -2.30 16.18
C ARG A 30 -5.72 -3.31 17.15
N ALA A 31 -5.28 -4.46 16.65
CA ALA A 31 -4.63 -5.48 17.48
C ALA A 31 -3.30 -4.98 18.06
N LEU A 32 -2.54 -4.20 17.30
CA LEU A 32 -1.27 -3.60 17.76
C LEU A 32 -1.50 -2.42 18.74
N ARG A 33 -2.63 -1.71 18.65
CA ARG A 33 -2.96 -0.55 19.50
C ARG A 33 -4.42 -0.61 19.94
N PRO A 34 -4.75 -1.50 20.90
CA PRO A 34 -6.12 -1.68 21.39
C PRO A 34 -6.65 -0.45 22.18
N ASP A 35 -5.76 0.40 22.66
CA ASP A 35 -6.04 1.66 23.33
C ASP A 35 -6.43 2.80 22.37
N LEU A 36 -6.15 2.65 21.09
CA LEU A 36 -6.37 3.67 20.08
C LEU A 36 -7.71 3.48 19.35
N ARG A 37 -8.47 4.56 19.18
CA ARG A 37 -9.64 4.53 18.31
C ARG A 37 -9.16 4.50 16.85
N VAL A 38 -9.38 3.38 16.16
CA VAL A 38 -8.96 3.17 14.77
C VAL A 38 -10.17 2.85 13.91
N GLU A 39 -10.34 3.62 12.84
CA GLU A 39 -11.42 3.44 11.87
C GLU A 39 -10.87 3.21 10.46
N VAL A 40 -11.55 2.37 9.69
CA VAL A 40 -11.36 2.27 8.25
C VAL A 40 -12.33 3.20 7.54
N ALA A 41 -11.87 3.87 6.49
CA ALA A 41 -12.71 4.68 5.64
C ALA A 41 -12.28 4.58 4.17
N PHE A 42 -13.22 4.86 3.28
CA PHE A 42 -12.99 4.84 1.84
C PHE A 42 -13.46 6.15 1.21
N LEU A 43 -12.71 6.64 0.21
CA LEU A 43 -13.06 7.84 -0.54
C LEU A 43 -14.22 7.57 -1.50
N GLU A 44 -14.12 6.47 -2.25
CA GLU A 44 -15.08 6.13 -3.29
C GLU A 44 -15.78 4.80 -3.04
N ARG A 45 -17.06 4.74 -3.44
CA ARG A 45 -17.88 3.52 -3.70
C ARG A 45 -17.90 2.43 -2.63
N ALA A 46 -16.82 2.24 -1.86
CA ALA A 46 -16.77 1.30 -0.74
C ALA A 46 -17.33 1.92 0.55
N ARG A 47 -17.62 1.08 1.54
CA ARG A 47 -18.19 1.50 2.83
C ARG A 47 -17.31 1.01 3.98
N PRO A 48 -17.27 1.79 5.10
CA PRO A 48 -17.88 3.10 5.31
C PRO A 48 -17.19 4.22 4.52
N SER A 49 -17.95 5.22 4.07
CA SER A 49 -17.36 6.40 3.43
C SER A 49 -16.63 7.27 4.46
N PHE A 50 -15.63 8.04 4.00
CA PHE A 50 -14.86 8.95 4.85
C PHE A 50 -15.77 9.90 5.63
N ASP A 51 -16.74 10.53 4.95
CA ASP A 51 -17.71 11.42 5.58
C ASP A 51 -18.49 10.75 6.71
N THR A 52 -19.00 9.54 6.46
CA THR A 52 -19.73 8.78 7.48
C THR A 52 -18.88 8.49 8.74
N VAL A 53 -17.58 8.22 8.53
CA VAL A 53 -16.65 7.94 9.63
C VAL A 53 -16.37 9.21 10.42
N VAL A 54 -16.07 10.33 9.75
CA VAL A 54 -15.82 11.64 10.41
C VAL A 54 -17.05 12.10 11.18
N ASP A 55 -18.25 12.04 10.58
CA ASP A 55 -19.51 12.38 11.26
C ASP A 55 -19.74 11.56 12.53
N ARG A 56 -19.37 10.28 12.49
CA ARG A 56 -19.50 9.39 13.67
C ARG A 56 -18.49 9.76 14.75
N LEU A 57 -17.24 10.07 14.41
CA LEU A 57 -16.22 10.49 15.36
C LEU A 57 -16.58 11.82 16.02
N ALA A 58 -17.03 12.81 15.24
CA ALA A 58 -17.50 14.09 15.75
C ALA A 58 -18.66 13.93 16.75
N ARG A 59 -19.67 13.12 16.39
CA ARG A 59 -20.80 12.82 17.30
C ARG A 59 -20.40 12.04 18.55
N ALA A 60 -19.32 11.25 18.49
CA ALA A 60 -18.78 10.54 19.64
C ALA A 60 -17.92 11.43 20.57
N GLY A 61 -17.76 12.72 20.24
CA GLY A 61 -17.04 13.69 21.06
C GLY A 61 -15.52 13.63 20.91
N HIS A 62 -15.02 13.13 19.78
CA HIS A 62 -13.60 13.26 19.46
C HIS A 62 -13.29 14.69 19.01
N ASP A 63 -12.19 15.24 19.53
CA ASP A 63 -11.73 16.60 19.20
C ASP A 63 -10.62 16.59 18.12
N GLU A 64 -9.99 15.43 17.91
CA GLU A 64 -8.83 15.27 17.04
C GLU A 64 -8.88 13.96 16.25
N VAL A 65 -8.53 14.07 14.96
CA VAL A 65 -8.44 12.94 14.02
C VAL A 65 -7.18 13.06 13.19
N VAL A 66 -6.42 11.97 13.10
CA VAL A 66 -5.33 11.80 12.13
C VAL A 66 -5.80 10.87 11.01
N VAL A 67 -5.78 11.36 9.80
CA VAL A 67 -6.07 10.59 8.59
C VAL A 67 -4.75 10.05 8.04
N VAL A 68 -4.63 8.73 7.91
CA VAL A 68 -3.50 8.07 7.27
C VAL A 68 -3.93 7.53 5.91
N PRO A 69 -3.48 8.14 4.80
CA PRO A 69 -3.81 7.65 3.47
C PRO A 69 -3.10 6.31 3.19
N LEU A 70 -3.87 5.29 2.86
CA LEU A 70 -3.36 3.95 2.54
C LEU A 70 -2.94 3.86 1.06
N LEU A 71 -1.96 4.69 0.69
CA LEU A 71 -1.35 4.76 -0.63
C LEU A 71 0.14 4.43 -0.51
N LEU A 72 0.70 3.68 -1.46
CA LEU A 72 2.13 3.36 -1.49
C LEU A 72 2.96 4.43 -2.22
N THR A 73 2.33 5.29 -3.01
CA THR A 73 2.94 6.42 -3.69
C THR A 73 2.16 7.70 -3.43
N ASN A 74 2.84 8.84 -3.45
CA ASN A 74 2.21 10.15 -3.20
C ASN A 74 1.73 10.78 -4.50
N GLU A 75 1.12 10.02 -5.40
CA GLU A 75 0.77 10.51 -6.72
C GLU A 75 -0.66 10.25 -7.16
N GLY A 76 -1.03 11.04 -8.16
CA GLY A 76 -2.29 10.94 -8.86
C GLY A 76 -3.44 11.67 -8.19
N SER A 77 -4.61 11.50 -8.76
CA SER A 77 -5.87 12.05 -8.24
C SER A 77 -6.12 11.61 -6.79
N ALA A 78 -5.75 10.38 -6.42
CA ALA A 78 -6.02 9.83 -5.10
C ALA A 78 -5.42 10.65 -3.94
N SER A 79 -4.20 11.17 -4.07
CA SER A 79 -3.61 12.04 -3.04
C SER A 79 -4.31 13.41 -2.97
N GLY A 80 -4.65 13.99 -4.12
CA GLY A 80 -5.42 15.24 -4.20
C GLY A 80 -6.83 15.07 -3.64
N ASP A 81 -7.47 13.93 -3.91
CA ASP A 81 -8.80 13.60 -3.42
C ASP A 81 -8.82 13.42 -1.89
N VAL A 82 -7.76 12.83 -1.31
CA VAL A 82 -7.59 12.74 0.16
C VAL A 82 -7.54 14.13 0.78
N LEU A 83 -6.67 15.02 0.26
CA LEU A 83 -6.53 16.38 0.81
C LEU A 83 -7.82 17.18 0.68
N SER A 84 -8.52 17.03 -0.44
CA SER A 84 -9.82 17.68 -0.68
C SER A 84 -10.89 17.17 0.28
N ALA A 85 -10.95 15.86 0.51
CA ALA A 85 -11.89 15.24 1.45
C ALA A 85 -11.62 15.67 2.90
N VAL A 86 -10.34 15.73 3.31
CA VAL A 86 -9.95 16.19 4.65
C VAL A 86 -10.33 17.66 4.86
N ARG A 87 -10.09 18.52 3.88
CA ARG A 87 -10.51 19.93 3.95
C ARG A 87 -12.02 20.09 4.08
N ALA A 88 -12.77 19.42 3.21
CA ALA A 88 -14.23 19.45 3.26
C ALA A 88 -14.81 18.92 4.57
N ALA A 89 -14.18 17.91 5.17
CA ALA A 89 -14.56 17.39 6.48
C ALA A 89 -14.29 18.41 7.60
N GLY A 90 -13.15 19.10 7.57
CA GLY A 90 -12.82 20.18 8.52
C GLY A 90 -13.80 21.35 8.46
N GLU A 91 -14.22 21.76 7.24
CA GLU A 91 -15.23 22.80 7.03
C GLU A 91 -16.61 22.42 7.62
N ARG A 92 -17.00 21.13 7.50
CA ARG A 92 -18.27 20.62 8.07
C ARG A 92 -18.24 20.44 9.58
N HIS A 93 -17.08 20.23 10.16
CA HIS A 93 -16.91 19.97 11.58
C HIS A 93 -15.87 20.92 12.21
N PRO A 94 -16.18 22.23 12.41
CA PRO A 94 -15.22 23.21 12.91
C PRO A 94 -14.67 22.90 14.32
N GLY A 95 -15.38 22.08 15.09
CA GLY A 95 -14.92 21.62 16.41
C GLY A 95 -14.01 20.40 16.39
N LEU A 96 -13.77 19.79 15.23
CA LEU A 96 -12.92 18.62 15.06
C LEU A 96 -11.64 18.99 14.30
N ARG A 97 -10.49 18.90 14.95
CA ARG A 97 -9.19 19.10 14.29
C ARG A 97 -8.84 17.85 13.50
N ILE A 98 -8.70 17.99 12.19
CA ILE A 98 -8.36 16.88 11.30
C ILE A 98 -7.02 17.19 10.62
N SER A 99 -6.02 16.33 10.82
CA SER A 99 -4.76 16.35 10.06
C SER A 99 -4.68 15.14 9.13
N ALA A 100 -4.03 15.30 7.99
CA ALA A 100 -3.65 14.19 7.11
C ALA A 100 -2.15 13.98 7.22
N SER A 101 -1.71 12.79 7.62
CA SER A 101 -0.30 12.43 7.54
C SER A 101 0.14 12.30 6.08
N GLU A 102 1.45 12.17 5.86
CA GLU A 102 1.92 11.64 4.58
C GLU A 102 1.30 10.26 4.30
N VAL A 103 1.26 9.85 3.03
CA VAL A 103 0.81 8.52 2.62
C VAL A 103 1.59 7.43 3.33
N LEU A 104 1.03 6.21 3.45
CA LEU A 104 1.72 5.04 3.99
C LEU A 104 3.12 4.91 3.38
N GLY A 105 3.22 5.03 2.05
CA GLY A 105 4.48 5.00 1.34
C GLY A 105 5.11 3.62 1.27
N VAL A 106 6.28 3.55 0.65
CA VAL A 106 7.07 2.34 0.52
C VAL A 106 8.16 2.33 1.59
N SER A 107 8.27 1.24 2.34
CA SER A 107 9.27 1.08 3.42
C SER A 107 10.18 -0.12 3.17
N PRO A 108 11.49 -0.04 3.52
CA PRO A 108 12.38 -1.21 3.52
C PRO A 108 11.89 -2.37 4.41
N SER A 109 11.09 -2.10 5.44
CA SER A 109 10.48 -3.14 6.27
C SER A 109 9.53 -4.06 5.49
N PHE A 110 8.96 -3.58 4.37
CA PHE A 110 8.08 -4.39 3.51
C PHE A 110 8.82 -5.49 2.74
N LEU A 111 10.17 -5.45 2.68
CA LEU A 111 10.94 -6.55 2.09
C LEU A 111 10.71 -7.88 2.81
N GLY A 112 10.53 -7.86 4.12
CA GLY A 112 10.17 -9.07 4.88
C GLY A 112 8.82 -9.63 4.47
N VAL A 113 7.83 -8.76 4.27
CA VAL A 113 6.49 -9.15 3.81
C VAL A 113 6.54 -9.73 2.40
N LEU A 114 7.29 -9.07 1.49
CA LEU A 114 7.50 -9.56 0.12
C LEU A 114 8.15 -10.95 0.13
N ASP A 115 9.14 -11.20 0.99
CA ASP A 115 9.78 -12.50 1.12
C ASP A 115 8.81 -13.59 1.59
N GLU A 116 7.93 -13.28 2.53
CA GLU A 116 6.92 -14.22 3.00
C GLU A 116 5.91 -14.54 1.90
N ARG A 117 5.35 -13.52 1.26
CA ARG A 117 4.41 -13.68 0.15
C ARG A 117 5.02 -14.44 -1.04
N LEU A 118 6.27 -14.11 -1.39
CA LEU A 118 6.99 -14.81 -2.45
C LEU A 118 7.24 -16.27 -2.11
N ARG A 119 7.67 -16.54 -0.89
CA ARG A 119 7.91 -17.94 -0.43
C ARG A 119 6.64 -18.78 -0.51
N ASP A 120 5.49 -18.21 -0.17
CA ASP A 120 4.22 -18.91 -0.27
C ASP A 120 3.83 -19.18 -1.73
N ALA A 121 3.99 -18.19 -2.61
CA ALA A 121 3.79 -18.38 -4.04
C ALA A 121 4.70 -19.45 -4.64
N LEU A 122 5.98 -19.46 -4.29
CA LEU A 122 6.95 -20.48 -4.74
C LEU A 122 6.56 -21.89 -4.29
N ARG A 123 6.05 -22.03 -3.07
CA ARG A 123 5.54 -23.33 -2.56
C ARG A 123 4.33 -23.81 -3.35
N VAL A 124 3.36 -22.91 -3.59
CA VAL A 124 2.13 -23.25 -4.35
C VAL A 124 2.50 -23.71 -5.76
N HIS A 125 3.40 -23.00 -6.44
CA HIS A 125 3.83 -23.30 -7.80
C HIS A 125 4.95 -24.36 -7.88
N ARG A 126 5.41 -24.90 -6.75
CA ARG A 126 6.50 -25.89 -6.65
C ARG A 126 7.81 -25.45 -7.31
N VAL A 127 8.07 -24.15 -7.29
CA VAL A 127 9.31 -23.57 -7.82
C VAL A 127 10.43 -23.79 -6.80
N ARG A 128 11.55 -24.39 -7.25
CA ARG A 128 12.69 -24.72 -6.38
C ARG A 128 13.89 -23.80 -6.57
N GLU A 129 13.98 -23.16 -7.71
CA GLU A 129 15.11 -22.32 -8.12
C GLU A 129 14.61 -20.99 -8.65
N LEU A 130 15.35 -19.94 -8.35
CA LEU A 130 15.13 -18.60 -8.92
C LEU A 130 16.44 -18.07 -9.46
N ASP A 131 16.37 -17.42 -10.61
CA ASP A 131 17.51 -16.78 -11.25
C ASP A 131 17.32 -15.27 -11.49
N ALA A 132 16.11 -14.75 -11.29
CA ALA A 132 15.81 -13.33 -11.26
C ALA A 132 14.49 -13.03 -10.55
N LEU A 133 14.32 -11.79 -10.10
CA LEU A 133 13.10 -11.27 -9.49
C LEU A 133 12.65 -9.98 -10.20
N VAL A 134 11.34 -9.78 -10.25
CA VAL A 134 10.73 -8.52 -10.65
C VAL A 134 9.94 -7.98 -9.46
N LEU A 135 10.14 -6.72 -9.08
CA LEU A 135 9.32 -6.04 -8.10
C LEU A 135 8.26 -5.23 -8.83
N ALA A 136 7.04 -5.74 -8.85
CA ALA A 136 5.92 -5.09 -9.52
C ALA A 136 5.19 -4.14 -8.58
N GLY A 137 5.05 -2.88 -8.97
CA GLY A 137 4.30 -1.86 -8.23
C GLY A 137 3.34 -1.10 -9.13
N GLU A 138 2.62 -0.16 -8.54
CA GLU A 138 1.63 0.65 -9.25
C GLU A 138 2.27 1.50 -10.35
N GLY A 139 3.39 2.14 -10.03
CA GLY A 139 4.03 3.12 -10.90
C GLY A 139 3.43 4.52 -10.72
N SER A 140 4.18 5.51 -11.14
CA SER A 140 3.91 6.91 -10.89
C SER A 140 4.42 7.76 -12.06
N GLY A 141 3.77 8.87 -12.40
CA GLY A 141 4.32 9.90 -13.30
C GLY A 141 5.49 10.67 -12.65
N ASP A 142 5.59 10.66 -11.30
CA ASP A 142 6.74 11.21 -10.59
C ASP A 142 7.94 10.24 -10.61
N ALA A 143 9.02 10.72 -11.23
CA ALA A 143 10.25 9.96 -11.30
C ALA A 143 10.85 9.63 -9.92
N LEU A 144 10.66 10.48 -8.90
CA LEU A 144 11.17 10.26 -7.54
C LEU A 144 10.43 9.11 -6.84
N ALA A 145 9.12 9.02 -7.02
CA ALA A 145 8.34 7.90 -6.49
C ALA A 145 8.80 6.57 -7.11
N ASN A 146 8.99 6.53 -8.42
CA ASN A 146 9.51 5.35 -9.12
C ASN A 146 10.95 5.00 -8.70
N GLN A 147 11.81 6.00 -8.45
CA GLN A 147 13.16 5.77 -7.92
C GLN A 147 13.14 5.11 -6.53
N THR A 148 12.15 5.44 -5.69
CA THR A 148 11.98 4.79 -4.38
C THR A 148 11.69 3.30 -4.54
N VAL A 149 10.79 2.93 -5.45
CA VAL A 149 10.50 1.52 -5.77
C VAL A 149 11.74 0.83 -6.37
N ALA A 150 12.44 1.48 -7.30
CA ALA A 150 13.66 0.95 -7.89
C ALA A 150 14.79 0.76 -6.85
N ARG A 151 14.89 1.66 -5.85
CA ARG A 151 15.81 1.49 -4.72
C ARG A 151 15.44 0.28 -3.87
N LEU A 152 14.14 0.09 -3.57
CA LEU A 152 13.66 -1.08 -2.84
C LEU A 152 13.98 -2.37 -3.61
N ALA A 153 13.79 -2.39 -4.94
CA ALA A 153 14.13 -3.53 -5.79
C ALA A 153 15.63 -3.87 -5.70
N ARG A 154 16.52 -2.87 -5.74
CA ARG A 154 17.97 -3.11 -5.56
C ARG A 154 18.30 -3.66 -4.17
N MET A 155 17.67 -3.17 -3.11
CA MET A 155 17.87 -3.70 -1.76
C MET A 155 17.40 -5.15 -1.67
N TRP A 156 16.28 -5.47 -2.30
CA TRP A 156 15.76 -6.83 -2.36
C TRP A 156 16.69 -7.78 -3.12
N GLY A 157 17.23 -7.32 -4.25
CA GLY A 157 18.24 -8.05 -5.02
C GLY A 157 19.52 -8.34 -4.24
N ALA A 158 20.03 -7.33 -3.53
CA ALA A 158 21.19 -7.49 -2.67
C ALA A 158 20.97 -8.52 -1.56
N ARG A 159 19.77 -8.55 -0.97
CA ARG A 159 19.40 -9.51 0.08
C ARG A 159 19.37 -10.97 -0.42
N HIS A 160 18.94 -11.18 -1.66
CA HIS A 160 18.80 -12.53 -2.24
C HIS A 160 19.97 -12.93 -3.15
N HIS A 161 20.92 -12.03 -3.40
CA HIS A 161 21.99 -12.22 -4.39
C HIS A 161 21.45 -12.55 -5.79
N LEU A 162 20.30 -11.97 -6.14
CA LEU A 162 19.64 -12.13 -7.43
C LEU A 162 19.51 -10.76 -8.12
N PRO A 163 19.54 -10.71 -9.45
CA PRO A 163 19.14 -9.51 -10.16
C PRO A 163 17.65 -9.24 -9.93
N VAL A 164 17.33 -7.99 -9.63
CA VAL A 164 15.96 -7.53 -9.42
C VAL A 164 15.73 -6.24 -10.20
N THR A 165 14.63 -6.20 -10.93
CA THR A 165 14.16 -5.01 -11.66
C THR A 165 12.81 -4.58 -11.12
N ALA A 166 12.64 -3.28 -10.87
CA ALA A 166 11.33 -2.69 -10.63
C ALA A 166 10.54 -2.64 -11.94
N ALA A 167 9.25 -2.93 -11.86
CA ALA A 167 8.32 -2.84 -12.99
C ALA A 167 6.96 -2.28 -12.53
N TYR A 168 6.19 -1.75 -13.46
CA TYR A 168 5.04 -0.93 -13.10
C TYR A 168 3.79 -1.34 -13.89
N ALA A 169 2.64 -1.23 -13.24
CA ALA A 169 1.33 -1.55 -13.81
C ALA A 169 0.72 -0.38 -14.59
N THR A 170 1.24 0.84 -14.41
CA THR A 170 0.74 2.07 -15.04
C THR A 170 1.73 2.64 -16.07
N THR A 171 1.80 3.95 -16.18
CA THR A 171 2.53 4.69 -17.23
C THR A 171 4.06 4.63 -17.18
N ALA A 172 4.63 4.22 -16.04
CA ALA A 172 6.09 4.16 -15.90
C ALA A 172 6.66 2.87 -16.55
N PRO A 173 7.74 2.96 -17.34
CA PRO A 173 8.46 1.79 -17.85
C PRO A 173 9.44 1.22 -16.81
N PRO A 174 9.80 -0.07 -16.93
CA PRO A 174 9.17 -1.08 -17.78
C PRO A 174 7.85 -1.58 -17.23
N ALA A 175 6.95 -2.04 -18.10
CA ALA A 175 5.80 -2.82 -17.66
C ALA A 175 6.24 -4.18 -17.11
N THR A 176 5.41 -4.82 -16.26
CA THR A 176 5.79 -6.08 -15.59
C THR A 176 6.16 -7.17 -16.57
N GLY A 177 5.40 -7.35 -17.64
CA GLY A 177 5.74 -8.32 -18.70
C GLY A 177 7.01 -7.99 -19.47
N GLU A 178 7.33 -6.70 -19.67
CA GLU A 178 8.58 -6.28 -20.31
C GLU A 178 9.80 -6.63 -19.47
N ALA A 179 9.73 -6.40 -18.15
CA ALA A 179 10.80 -6.77 -17.23
C ALA A 179 11.06 -8.28 -17.21
N VAL A 180 10.00 -9.10 -17.22
CA VAL A 180 10.13 -10.56 -17.30
C VAL A 180 10.75 -10.97 -18.63
N ARG A 181 10.30 -10.40 -19.77
CA ARG A 181 10.89 -10.71 -21.10
C ARG A 181 12.34 -10.27 -21.20
N ALA A 182 12.73 -9.15 -20.60
CA ALA A 182 14.12 -8.71 -20.58
C ALA A 182 15.03 -9.74 -19.89
N PHE A 183 14.66 -10.23 -18.71
CA PHE A 183 15.40 -11.29 -18.02
C PHE A 183 15.42 -12.60 -18.82
N ARG A 184 14.34 -12.96 -19.50
CA ARG A 184 14.32 -14.13 -20.39
C ARG A 184 15.26 -13.97 -21.58
N GLY A 185 15.37 -12.77 -22.13
CA GLY A 185 16.35 -12.42 -23.17
C GLY A 185 17.80 -12.57 -22.72
N GLU A 186 18.08 -12.37 -21.42
CA GLU A 186 19.38 -12.64 -20.79
C GLU A 186 19.64 -14.14 -20.54
N GLY A 187 18.70 -15.02 -20.90
CA GLY A 187 18.83 -16.48 -20.72
C GLY A 187 18.25 -17.00 -19.40
N ARG A 188 17.67 -16.15 -18.55
CA ARG A 188 17.04 -16.56 -17.26
C ARG A 188 15.73 -17.28 -17.51
N ARG A 189 15.43 -18.28 -16.69
CA ARG A 189 14.26 -19.14 -16.85
C ARG A 189 13.30 -19.13 -15.66
N HIS A 190 13.81 -18.96 -14.44
CA HIS A 190 13.05 -19.02 -13.21
C HIS A 190 12.90 -17.61 -12.63
N ILE A 191 12.02 -16.81 -13.24
CA ILE A 191 11.76 -15.43 -12.87
C ILE A 191 10.47 -15.38 -12.05
N ALA A 192 10.55 -14.90 -10.82
CA ALA A 192 9.36 -14.67 -10.00
C ALA A 192 9.09 -13.16 -9.82
N VAL A 193 7.84 -12.84 -9.51
CA VAL A 193 7.39 -11.46 -9.32
C VAL A 193 6.91 -11.27 -7.91
N GLY A 194 7.47 -10.27 -7.21
CA GLY A 194 6.96 -9.76 -5.94
C GLY A 194 5.98 -8.63 -6.16
N SER A 195 4.82 -8.72 -5.54
CA SER A 195 3.71 -7.79 -5.71
C SER A 195 3.76 -6.68 -4.66
N LEU A 196 4.29 -5.52 -5.03
CA LEU A 196 4.33 -4.30 -4.20
C LEU A 196 3.04 -3.50 -4.40
N PHE A 197 1.92 -4.12 -4.06
CA PHE A 197 0.59 -3.51 -3.97
C PHE A 197 0.05 -3.71 -2.57
N LEU A 198 -0.81 -2.82 -2.11
CA LEU A 198 -1.38 -2.94 -0.77
C LEU A 198 -2.49 -3.99 -0.71
N ALA A 199 -3.31 -4.06 -1.76
CA ALA A 199 -4.46 -4.96 -1.85
C ALA A 199 -4.65 -5.46 -3.29
N PRO A 200 -5.42 -6.54 -3.52
CA PRO A 200 -5.89 -6.93 -4.84
C PRO A 200 -6.61 -5.80 -5.57
N GLY A 201 -6.68 -5.87 -6.89
CA GLY A 201 -7.39 -4.89 -7.71
C GLY A 201 -6.95 -4.92 -9.18
N ALA A 202 -7.53 -4.05 -9.99
CA ALA A 202 -7.30 -4.04 -11.44
C ALA A 202 -5.82 -3.91 -11.83
N LEU A 203 -5.04 -3.08 -11.10
CA LEU A 203 -3.61 -2.91 -11.37
C LEU A 203 -2.79 -4.14 -11.00
N THR A 204 -3.13 -4.77 -9.88
CA THR A 204 -2.50 -6.02 -9.44
C THR A 204 -2.79 -7.14 -10.44
N SER A 205 -4.07 -7.30 -10.86
CA SER A 205 -4.47 -8.29 -11.86
C SER A 205 -3.74 -8.08 -13.19
N ARG A 206 -3.67 -6.83 -13.66
CA ARG A 206 -2.95 -6.49 -14.89
C ARG A 206 -1.45 -6.83 -14.80
N ALA A 207 -0.79 -6.49 -13.70
CA ALA A 207 0.61 -6.82 -13.49
C ALA A 207 0.83 -8.34 -13.50
N THR A 208 -0.07 -9.09 -12.84
CA THR A 208 -0.07 -10.55 -12.78
C THR A 208 -0.25 -11.18 -14.18
N GLU A 209 -1.26 -10.77 -14.93
CA GLU A 209 -1.53 -11.26 -16.29
C GLU A 209 -0.32 -11.05 -17.19
N LEU A 210 0.22 -9.82 -17.24
CA LEU A 210 1.38 -9.49 -18.07
C LEU A 210 2.64 -10.29 -17.69
N ALA A 211 2.83 -10.55 -16.39
CA ALA A 211 3.96 -11.35 -15.93
C ALA A 211 3.83 -12.82 -16.32
N LEU A 212 2.63 -13.42 -16.17
CA LEU A 212 2.35 -14.81 -16.55
C LEU A 212 2.50 -15.01 -18.05
N GLU A 213 1.93 -14.13 -18.86
CA GLU A 213 2.06 -14.14 -20.32
C GLU A 213 3.54 -14.06 -20.77
N ALA A 214 4.36 -13.31 -20.03
CA ALA A 214 5.79 -13.20 -20.29
C ALA A 214 6.60 -14.40 -19.78
N GLY A 215 5.99 -15.32 -19.04
CA GLY A 215 6.59 -16.55 -18.54
C GLY A 215 7.23 -16.44 -17.17
N ALA A 216 6.69 -15.61 -16.27
CA ALA A 216 7.02 -15.66 -14.84
C ALA A 216 6.57 -17.01 -14.25
N VAL A 217 7.39 -17.60 -13.38
CA VAL A 217 7.13 -18.93 -12.79
C VAL A 217 6.31 -18.86 -11.51
N ALA A 218 6.28 -17.71 -10.85
CA ALA A 218 5.46 -17.47 -9.67
C ALA A 218 5.25 -15.95 -9.50
N ILE A 219 4.11 -15.59 -8.92
CA ILE A 219 3.78 -14.21 -8.56
C ILE A 219 3.25 -14.22 -7.14
N SER A 220 3.75 -13.33 -6.31
CA SER A 220 3.30 -13.23 -4.93
C SER A 220 1.97 -12.50 -4.83
N GLU A 221 1.21 -12.80 -3.79
CA GLU A 221 0.10 -11.97 -3.35
C GLU A 221 0.59 -10.57 -2.97
N PRO A 222 -0.32 -9.56 -2.96
CA PRO A 222 -0.06 -8.22 -2.42
C PRO A 222 0.41 -8.25 -0.96
N LEU A 223 0.93 -7.14 -0.46
CA LEU A 223 1.33 -6.97 0.94
C LEU A 223 0.22 -7.36 1.90
N GLY A 224 -0.99 -6.87 1.65
CA GLY A 224 -2.20 -7.24 2.37
C GLY A 224 -2.19 -6.84 3.85
N ALA A 225 -3.03 -7.54 4.61
CA ALA A 225 -3.08 -7.42 6.05
C ALA A 225 -1.87 -8.15 6.66
N HIS A 226 -0.87 -7.36 7.03
CA HIS A 226 0.36 -7.86 7.64
C HIS A 226 0.79 -6.96 8.80
N PRO A 227 1.29 -7.48 9.93
CA PRO A 227 1.73 -6.67 11.08
C PRO A 227 2.76 -5.60 10.74
N GLU A 228 3.70 -5.85 9.83
CA GLU A 228 4.67 -4.84 9.39
C GLU A 228 4.01 -3.68 8.63
N VAL A 229 3.00 -3.96 7.81
CA VAL A 229 2.23 -2.91 7.11
C VAL A 229 1.43 -2.12 8.13
N ALA A 230 0.81 -2.77 9.11
CA ALA A 230 0.09 -2.13 10.20
C ALA A 230 1.01 -1.23 11.06
N ARG A 231 2.26 -1.65 11.33
CA ARG A 231 3.27 -0.79 11.97
C ARG A 231 3.59 0.44 11.14
N GLY A 232 3.65 0.30 9.81
CA GLY A 232 3.81 1.43 8.90
C GLY A 232 2.68 2.46 9.03
N VAL A 233 1.43 1.99 9.11
CA VAL A 233 0.25 2.85 9.35
C VAL A 233 0.38 3.58 10.70
N LEU A 234 0.76 2.88 11.77
CA LEU A 234 0.96 3.47 13.09
C LEU A 234 2.12 4.47 13.13
N ALA A 235 3.18 4.25 12.36
CA ALA A 235 4.30 5.20 12.25
C ALA A 235 3.83 6.51 11.59
N ARG A 236 3.02 6.45 10.53
CA ARG A 236 2.43 7.64 9.89
C ARG A 236 1.45 8.35 10.83
N TYR A 237 0.62 7.60 11.53
CA TYR A 237 -0.25 8.16 12.55
C TYR A 237 0.53 8.93 13.62
N ALA A 238 1.63 8.38 14.13
CA ALA A 238 2.43 9.03 15.18
C ALA A 238 2.98 10.39 14.71
N VAL A 239 3.44 10.49 13.46
CA VAL A 239 3.90 11.75 12.87
C VAL A 239 2.75 12.74 12.74
N GLY A 240 1.62 12.34 12.15
CA GLY A 240 0.45 13.21 12.00
C GLY A 240 -0.17 13.65 13.34
N ALA A 241 -0.05 12.85 14.40
CA ALA A 241 -0.52 13.23 15.73
C ALA A 241 0.34 14.35 16.36
N VAL A 242 1.63 14.39 16.06
CA VAL A 242 2.53 15.47 16.53
C VAL A 242 2.14 16.82 15.91
N GLU A 243 1.68 16.82 14.66
CA GLU A 243 1.23 18.04 13.96
C GLU A 243 -0.04 18.67 14.58
N LEU A 244 -0.82 17.90 15.34
CA LEU A 244 -2.00 18.38 16.05
C LEU A 244 -1.67 19.02 17.41
N VAL A 245 -0.46 18.83 17.93
CA VAL A 245 -0.05 19.43 19.20
C VAL A 245 0.13 20.94 18.99
N PRO A 246 -0.64 21.80 19.73
CA PRO A 246 -0.45 23.24 19.61
C PRO A 246 0.97 23.60 20.11
N VAL A 247 1.69 24.40 19.31
CA VAL A 247 2.99 24.99 19.68
C VAL A 247 2.77 26.21 20.54
#